data_c8c0eb456d795aba4dacbad9e4b2dba1
#
_entry.id   c8c0eb456d795aba4dacbad9e4b2dba1
#
_cell.length_a   1.000
_cell.length_b   1.000
_cell.length_c   1.000
_cell.angle_alpha   90.00
_cell.angle_beta   90.00
_cell.angle_gamma   90.00
#
_symmetry.space_group_name_H-M   'P 1'
#
loop_
_entity.id
_entity.type
_entity.pdbx_description
1 polymer ?
#
loop_
_entity_poly.entity_id
_entity_poly.type
_entity_poly.pdbx_seq_one_letter_code
_entity_poly.pdbx_strand_id
1 'polypeptide(L)'
;MNFISFSSVSVRVPVDESDVPKTLLQDISLDLTERRIGVIGANGSGKSTLLRLLNGLVEPSVGSVVVHGDDTVADVRRVRRNVGFVFTDPLSQLVMPTGREDVELSLRRSIKNSKERAARAESVLDRFGLLHLADQSIYELSGGERQLLALAAVLAVNPAVLVLDEPSTLLDLRNRELLRRTLGELDQQVILSTHDLDLALDMDRVLVVESGRIVFDGGAADGVARYRALCAAALSSGSIGDVSR
;
A
#
# COMPACT_ATOMS: atom_id res chain seq x y z
N MET A 1 -10.74 -17.83 8.65
CA MET A 1 -10.86 -16.44 9.11
C MET A 1 -9.83 -15.62 8.33
N ASN A 2 -10.27 -14.55 7.67
CA ASN A 2 -9.36 -13.66 6.95
C ASN A 2 -8.77 -12.70 7.97
N PHE A 3 -7.54 -12.92 8.42
CA PHE A 3 -6.86 -12.02 9.33
C PHE A 3 -5.36 -11.94 8.99
N ILE A 4 -4.77 -10.84 9.36
CA ILE A 4 -3.33 -10.60 9.24
C ILE A 4 -2.78 -10.45 10.65
N SER A 5 -1.72 -11.15 10.97
CA SER A 5 -1.08 -11.06 12.30
C SER A 5 0.40 -10.76 12.19
N PHE A 6 0.87 -9.90 13.08
CA PHE A 6 2.27 -9.60 13.34
C PHE A 6 2.60 -10.09 14.74
N SER A 7 3.66 -10.90 14.88
CA SER A 7 4.09 -11.45 16.17
C SER A 7 5.50 -10.99 16.49
N SER A 8 5.64 -9.98 17.38
CA SER A 8 6.90 -9.38 17.86
C SER A 8 7.87 -9.02 16.73
N VAL A 9 7.34 -8.39 15.67
CA VAL A 9 8.08 -8.10 14.45
C VAL A 9 9.02 -6.93 14.62
N SER A 10 10.28 -7.13 14.26
CA SER A 10 11.28 -6.07 14.12
C SER A 10 11.95 -6.17 12.75
N VAL A 11 12.28 -5.02 12.16
CA VAL A 11 13.05 -4.92 10.91
C VAL A 11 14.27 -4.07 11.14
N ARG A 12 15.44 -4.64 10.83
CA ARG A 12 16.75 -3.99 10.91
C ARG A 12 17.45 -4.11 9.57
N VAL A 13 18.13 -3.04 9.16
CA VAL A 13 18.90 -3.02 7.91
C VAL A 13 20.35 -2.67 8.22
N PRO A 14 21.34 -3.31 7.56
CA PRO A 14 22.73 -2.91 7.68
C PRO A 14 22.91 -1.44 7.23
N VAL A 15 23.90 -0.77 7.79
CA VAL A 15 24.32 0.57 7.35
C VAL A 15 25.81 0.49 7.00
N ASP A 16 26.15 0.88 5.77
CA ASP A 16 27.46 0.65 5.13
C ASP A 16 28.68 1.20 5.91
N GLU A 17 28.51 2.11 6.86
CA GLU A 17 29.62 2.71 7.62
C GLU A 17 29.46 2.51 9.16
N SER A 18 28.53 1.66 9.60
CA SER A 18 28.21 1.48 11.01
C SER A 18 28.03 0.00 11.37
N ASP A 19 28.71 -0.45 12.42
CA ASP A 19 28.48 -1.79 13.00
C ASP A 19 27.09 -1.95 13.65
N VAL A 20 26.35 -0.84 13.80
CA VAL A 20 25.01 -0.85 14.40
C VAL A 20 23.96 -0.77 13.31
N PRO A 21 23.12 -1.81 13.13
CA PRO A 21 22.07 -1.80 12.14
C PRO A 21 21.00 -0.76 12.46
N LYS A 22 20.49 -0.09 11.42
CA LYS A 22 19.36 0.84 11.55
C LYS A 22 18.07 0.05 11.77
N THR A 23 17.37 0.34 12.87
CA THR A 23 16.05 -0.23 13.13
C THR A 23 14.98 0.56 12.37
N LEU A 24 14.23 -0.11 11.48
CA LEU A 24 13.12 0.46 10.72
C LEU A 24 11.78 0.22 11.41
N LEU A 25 11.58 -0.96 12.03
CA LEU A 25 10.42 -1.32 12.83
C LEU A 25 10.89 -2.03 14.10
N GLN A 26 10.19 -1.79 15.19
CA GLN A 26 10.56 -2.34 16.49
C GLN A 26 9.36 -2.88 17.26
N ASP A 27 9.39 -4.21 17.51
CA ASP A 27 8.47 -4.94 18.38
C ASP A 27 6.99 -4.68 18.07
N ILE A 28 6.62 -4.94 16.80
CA ILE A 28 5.25 -4.80 16.31
C ILE A 28 4.49 -6.10 16.56
N SER A 29 3.40 -6.02 17.34
CA SER A 29 2.44 -7.12 17.54
C SER A 29 1.05 -6.59 17.28
N LEU A 30 0.36 -7.13 16.25
CA LEU A 30 -0.94 -6.68 15.77
C LEU A 30 -1.76 -7.83 15.21
N ASP A 31 -3.07 -7.75 15.37
CA ASP A 31 -4.04 -8.53 14.61
C ASP A 31 -4.93 -7.58 13.82
N LEU A 32 -4.95 -7.70 12.50
CA LEU A 32 -5.70 -6.84 11.59
C LEU A 32 -6.87 -7.64 11.00
N THR A 33 -8.07 -7.38 11.49
CA THR A 33 -9.31 -8.06 11.10
C THR A 33 -10.28 -7.16 10.36
N GLU A 34 -10.10 -5.84 10.49
CA GLU A 34 -10.95 -4.83 9.89
C GLU A 34 -10.79 -4.83 8.36
N ARG A 35 -11.83 -4.38 7.68
CA ARG A 35 -11.86 -4.37 6.22
C ARG A 35 -11.05 -3.22 5.63
N ARG A 36 -10.99 -2.09 6.33
CA ARG A 36 -10.30 -0.86 5.89
C ARG A 36 -9.34 -0.40 6.97
N ILE A 37 -8.06 -0.46 6.71
CA ILE A 37 -7.02 -0.12 7.70
C ILE A 37 -6.11 0.95 7.11
N GLY A 38 -6.00 2.07 7.80
CA GLY A 38 -5.10 3.17 7.47
C GLY A 38 -3.83 3.13 8.32
N VAL A 39 -2.71 3.42 7.72
CA VAL A 39 -1.41 3.58 8.38
C VAL A 39 -0.93 5.00 8.14
N ILE A 40 -0.90 5.82 9.19
CA ILE A 40 -0.48 7.21 9.10
C ILE A 40 0.76 7.47 9.96
N GLY A 41 1.48 8.55 9.68
CA GLY A 41 2.70 8.91 10.39
C GLY A 41 3.63 9.75 9.51
N ALA A 42 4.67 10.32 10.08
CA ALA A 42 5.64 11.14 9.37
C ALA A 42 6.41 10.36 8.29
N ASN A 43 7.05 11.07 7.35
CA ASN A 43 7.95 10.44 6.39
C ASN A 43 9.12 9.78 7.13
N GLY A 44 9.48 8.56 6.69
CA GLY A 44 10.53 7.78 7.35
C GLY A 44 10.12 7.10 8.67
N SER A 45 8.86 7.20 9.11
CA SER A 45 8.39 6.57 10.36
C SER A 45 8.33 5.03 10.33
N GLY A 46 8.38 4.40 9.13
CA GLY A 46 8.30 2.94 8.97
C GLY A 46 7.04 2.44 8.26
N LYS A 47 6.10 3.30 7.82
CA LYS A 47 4.84 2.91 7.17
C LYS A 47 5.05 1.97 5.98
N SER A 48 5.85 2.38 5.00
CA SER A 48 6.12 1.55 3.81
C SER A 48 6.80 0.24 4.16
N THR A 49 7.67 0.22 5.18
CA THR A 49 8.30 -1.03 5.66
C THR A 49 7.25 -1.97 6.26
N LEU A 50 6.32 -1.44 7.07
CA LEU A 50 5.21 -2.20 7.65
C LEU A 50 4.34 -2.82 6.54
N LEU A 51 4.00 -2.05 5.51
CA LEU A 51 3.20 -2.52 4.38
C LEU A 51 3.94 -3.59 3.56
N ARG A 52 5.23 -3.42 3.31
CA ARG A 52 6.05 -4.36 2.53
C ARG A 52 6.27 -5.72 3.20
N LEU A 53 6.11 -5.81 4.51
CA LEU A 53 6.09 -7.09 5.23
C LEU A 53 4.88 -7.96 4.80
N LEU A 54 3.73 -7.33 4.46
CA LEU A 54 2.47 -8.03 4.15
C LEU A 54 2.54 -8.88 2.87
N ASN A 55 3.45 -8.59 1.95
CA ASN A 55 3.62 -9.37 0.72
C ASN A 55 5.03 -9.98 0.57
N GLY A 56 5.81 -9.98 1.66
CA GLY A 56 7.16 -10.51 1.68
C GLY A 56 8.14 -9.75 0.77
N LEU A 57 7.94 -8.45 0.52
CA LEU A 57 8.94 -7.57 -0.10
C LEU A 57 10.04 -7.18 0.88
N VAL A 58 9.71 -7.17 2.16
CA VAL A 58 10.64 -7.05 3.28
C VAL A 58 10.42 -8.24 4.18
N GLU A 59 11.52 -8.86 4.64
CA GLU A 59 11.48 -9.94 5.61
C GLU A 59 11.68 -9.38 7.02
N PRO A 60 10.98 -9.89 8.04
CA PRO A 60 11.24 -9.50 9.42
C PRO A 60 12.63 -10.01 9.86
N SER A 61 13.39 -9.17 10.58
CA SER A 61 14.65 -9.61 11.22
C SER A 61 14.39 -10.43 12.48
N VAL A 62 13.24 -10.22 13.11
CA VAL A 62 12.75 -10.95 14.30
C VAL A 62 11.24 -11.01 14.19
N GLY A 63 10.64 -12.09 14.70
CA GLY A 63 9.20 -12.31 14.67
C GLY A 63 8.70 -12.87 13.34
N SER A 64 7.39 -12.86 13.14
CA SER A 64 6.73 -13.39 11.94
C SER A 64 5.51 -12.58 11.56
N VAL A 65 5.17 -12.61 10.27
CA VAL A 65 3.94 -12.02 9.71
C VAL A 65 3.17 -13.12 8.97
N VAL A 66 1.89 -13.25 9.31
CA VAL A 66 0.99 -14.21 8.65
C VAL A 66 -0.16 -13.46 8.01
N VAL A 67 -0.43 -13.76 6.74
CA VAL A 67 -1.52 -13.18 5.96
C VAL A 67 -2.45 -14.29 5.50
N HIS A 68 -3.69 -14.30 6.01
CA HIS A 68 -4.71 -15.32 5.72
C HIS A 68 -4.21 -16.77 5.90
N GLY A 69 -3.37 -16.98 6.91
CA GLY A 69 -2.82 -18.30 7.25
C GLY A 69 -1.52 -18.68 6.56
N ASP A 70 -1.01 -17.84 5.64
CA ASP A 70 0.28 -18.02 4.97
C ASP A 70 1.36 -17.12 5.59
N ASP A 71 2.49 -17.70 5.97
CA ASP A 71 3.66 -16.94 6.46
C ASP A 71 4.34 -16.17 5.32
N THR A 72 4.65 -14.89 5.53
CA THR A 72 5.16 -14.00 4.47
C THR A 72 6.58 -14.34 4.00
N VAL A 73 7.32 -15.16 4.74
CA VAL A 73 8.65 -15.66 4.37
C VAL A 73 8.55 -17.10 3.83
N ALA A 74 8.03 -18.02 4.63
CA ALA A 74 7.96 -19.43 4.26
C ALA A 74 7.03 -19.69 3.06
N ASP A 75 5.91 -18.99 2.98
CA ASP A 75 4.86 -19.16 1.97
C ASP A 75 4.77 -17.97 0.99
N VAL A 76 5.84 -17.21 0.80
CA VAL A 76 5.84 -15.95 0.03
C VAL A 76 5.18 -16.06 -1.35
N ARG A 77 5.28 -17.20 -2.03
CA ARG A 77 4.63 -17.42 -3.33
C ARG A 77 3.11 -17.51 -3.24
N ARG A 78 2.55 -18.00 -2.12
CA ARG A 78 1.12 -18.04 -1.86
C ARG A 78 0.63 -16.66 -1.44
N VAL A 79 1.35 -16.02 -0.54
CA VAL A 79 1.09 -14.64 -0.11
C VAL A 79 1.00 -13.70 -1.31
N ARG A 80 2.01 -13.67 -2.21
CA ARG A 80 2.01 -12.81 -3.41
C ARG A 80 0.94 -13.12 -4.45
N ARG A 81 0.24 -14.23 -4.34
CA ARG A 81 -0.95 -14.51 -5.17
C ARG A 81 -2.22 -13.89 -4.60
N ASN A 82 -2.28 -13.77 -3.28
CA ASN A 82 -3.46 -13.34 -2.54
C ASN A 82 -3.38 -11.85 -2.14
N VAL A 83 -2.17 -11.28 -2.11
CA VAL A 83 -1.91 -9.89 -1.74
C VAL A 83 -1.51 -9.09 -2.97
N GLY A 84 -2.37 -8.18 -3.40
CA GLY A 84 -2.03 -7.15 -4.38
C GLY A 84 -1.32 -5.98 -3.70
N PHE A 85 -0.23 -5.49 -4.30
CA PHE A 85 0.51 -4.34 -3.78
C PHE A 85 0.58 -3.24 -4.81
N VAL A 86 0.23 -2.01 -4.41
CA VAL A 86 0.34 -0.79 -5.23
C VAL A 86 1.41 0.10 -4.62
N PHE A 87 2.45 0.38 -5.39
CA PHE A 87 3.58 1.21 -4.96
C PHE A 87 3.27 2.71 -5.06
N THR A 88 3.98 3.51 -4.29
CA THR A 88 3.91 4.97 -4.34
C THR A 88 4.28 5.52 -5.72
N ASP A 89 5.33 4.94 -6.34
CA ASP A 89 5.70 5.25 -7.72
C ASP A 89 5.15 4.17 -8.68
N PRO A 90 4.16 4.52 -9.53
CA PRO A 90 3.55 3.57 -10.46
C PRO A 90 4.53 3.04 -11.52
N LEU A 91 5.57 3.80 -11.89
CA LEU A 91 6.58 3.33 -12.85
C LEU A 91 7.46 2.20 -12.29
N SER A 92 7.55 2.06 -10.98
CA SER A 92 8.21 0.91 -10.35
C SER A 92 7.41 -0.39 -10.50
N GLN A 93 6.16 -0.32 -10.96
CA GLN A 93 5.22 -1.45 -11.07
C GLN A 93 4.81 -1.74 -12.51
N LEU A 94 4.56 -0.71 -13.32
CA LEU A 94 4.16 -0.85 -14.72
C LEU A 94 5.38 -1.29 -15.55
N VAL A 95 5.28 -2.44 -16.20
CA VAL A 95 6.41 -3.07 -16.91
C VAL A 95 6.19 -3.20 -18.41
N MET A 96 4.94 -3.04 -18.87
CA MET A 96 4.59 -3.11 -20.28
C MET A 96 4.53 -1.71 -20.90
N PRO A 97 4.74 -1.58 -22.24
CA PRO A 97 4.69 -0.29 -22.92
C PRO A 97 3.36 0.43 -22.83
N THR A 98 2.24 -0.31 -22.78
CA THR A 98 0.89 0.25 -22.76
C THR A 98 0.07 -0.28 -21.59
N GLY A 99 -0.98 0.46 -21.22
CA GLY A 99 -1.87 0.06 -20.13
C GLY A 99 -2.63 -1.23 -20.43
N ARG A 100 -3.04 -1.46 -21.66
CA ARG A 100 -3.70 -2.69 -22.10
C ARG A 100 -2.79 -3.89 -21.85
N GLU A 101 -1.55 -3.82 -22.33
CA GLU A 101 -0.59 -4.91 -22.21
C GLU A 101 -0.25 -5.21 -20.75
N ASP A 102 -0.17 -4.19 -19.89
CA ASP A 102 0.15 -4.37 -18.48
C ASP A 102 -0.99 -5.07 -17.72
N VAL A 103 -2.25 -4.68 -17.96
CA VAL A 103 -3.42 -5.37 -17.40
C VAL A 103 -3.53 -6.79 -17.96
N GLU A 104 -3.29 -7.01 -19.26
CA GLU A 104 -3.25 -8.35 -19.84
C GLU A 104 -2.16 -9.23 -19.25
N LEU A 105 -0.97 -8.67 -18.98
CA LEU A 105 0.13 -9.37 -18.31
C LEU A 105 -0.31 -9.88 -16.94
N SER A 106 -0.95 -9.04 -16.14
CA SER A 106 -1.49 -9.41 -14.83
C SER A 106 -2.49 -10.57 -14.93
N LEU A 107 -3.35 -10.57 -15.95
CA LEU A 107 -4.36 -11.59 -16.20
C LEU A 107 -3.82 -12.89 -16.81
N ARG A 108 -2.60 -12.90 -17.37
CA ARG A 108 -2.05 -14.02 -18.17
C ARG A 108 -2.02 -15.35 -17.41
N ARG A 109 -1.93 -15.31 -16.09
CA ARG A 109 -1.90 -16.51 -15.27
C ARG A 109 -3.28 -17.15 -15.12
N SER A 110 -4.32 -16.34 -14.96
CA SER A 110 -5.71 -16.78 -14.74
C SER A 110 -6.47 -17.02 -16.04
N ILE A 111 -6.24 -16.19 -17.07
CA ILE A 111 -6.93 -16.23 -18.37
C ILE A 111 -5.94 -16.61 -19.46
N LYS A 112 -6.05 -17.86 -19.97
CA LYS A 112 -5.15 -18.38 -21.03
C LYS A 112 -5.52 -17.94 -22.42
N ASN A 113 -6.82 -17.79 -22.69
CA ASN A 113 -7.33 -17.35 -23.98
C ASN A 113 -7.03 -15.85 -24.18
N SER A 114 -6.34 -15.50 -25.28
CA SER A 114 -5.90 -14.12 -25.54
C SER A 114 -7.07 -13.16 -25.79
N LYS A 115 -8.11 -13.62 -26.49
CA LYS A 115 -9.31 -12.79 -26.79
C LYS A 115 -10.10 -12.48 -25.52
N GLU A 116 -10.30 -13.48 -24.66
CA GLU A 116 -10.97 -13.33 -23.38
C GLU A 116 -10.16 -12.41 -22.45
N ARG A 117 -8.83 -12.56 -22.45
CA ARG A 117 -7.94 -11.73 -21.64
C ARG A 117 -7.97 -10.26 -22.10
N ALA A 118 -7.94 -10.01 -23.43
CA ALA A 118 -8.07 -8.66 -23.96
C ALA A 118 -9.41 -8.01 -23.58
N ALA A 119 -10.52 -8.72 -23.76
CA ALA A 119 -11.85 -8.24 -23.38
C ALA A 119 -11.93 -7.95 -21.86
N ARG A 120 -11.30 -8.79 -21.01
CA ARG A 120 -11.25 -8.56 -19.57
C ARG A 120 -10.39 -7.36 -19.23
N ALA A 121 -9.25 -7.15 -19.91
CA ALA A 121 -8.39 -5.98 -19.72
C ALA A 121 -9.15 -4.68 -20.08
N GLU A 122 -9.88 -4.66 -21.20
CA GLU A 122 -10.74 -3.53 -21.59
C GLU A 122 -11.79 -3.21 -20.52
N SER A 123 -12.49 -4.23 -20.02
CA SER A 123 -13.48 -4.06 -18.94
C SER A 123 -12.89 -3.49 -17.67
N VAL A 124 -11.65 -3.90 -17.30
CA VAL A 124 -10.95 -3.36 -16.15
C VAL A 124 -10.58 -1.90 -16.38
N LEU A 125 -9.99 -1.58 -17.53
CA LEU A 125 -9.59 -0.20 -17.88
C LEU A 125 -10.80 0.74 -17.96
N ASP A 126 -11.93 0.28 -18.51
CA ASP A 126 -13.17 1.05 -18.58
C ASP A 126 -13.71 1.41 -17.20
N ARG A 127 -13.68 0.47 -16.23
CA ARG A 127 -14.08 0.72 -14.83
C ARG A 127 -13.30 1.86 -14.18
N PHE A 128 -12.04 2.07 -14.58
CA PHE A 128 -11.19 3.15 -14.08
C PHE A 128 -11.19 4.39 -14.99
N GLY A 129 -12.03 4.40 -16.06
CA GLY A 129 -12.07 5.49 -17.02
C GLY A 129 -10.82 5.62 -17.90
N LEU A 130 -10.01 4.55 -18.00
CA LEU A 130 -8.73 4.53 -18.69
C LEU A 130 -8.77 3.87 -20.07
N LEU A 131 -9.95 3.39 -20.52
CA LEU A 131 -10.06 2.65 -21.79
C LEU A 131 -9.58 3.46 -22.98
N HIS A 132 -9.83 4.77 -23.00
CA HIS A 132 -9.40 5.68 -24.07
C HIS A 132 -7.87 5.90 -24.11
N LEU A 133 -7.15 5.53 -23.05
CA LEU A 133 -5.70 5.59 -22.93
C LEU A 133 -5.02 4.22 -23.04
N ALA A 134 -5.81 3.16 -23.27
CA ALA A 134 -5.36 1.77 -23.17
C ALA A 134 -4.12 1.45 -24.02
N ASP A 135 -4.02 2.04 -25.21
CA ASP A 135 -2.98 1.78 -26.19
C ASP A 135 -1.91 2.89 -26.26
N GLN A 136 -2.02 3.91 -25.39
CA GLN A 136 -0.99 4.93 -25.25
C GLN A 136 0.20 4.41 -24.44
N SER A 137 1.37 4.99 -24.71
CA SER A 137 2.58 4.72 -23.92
C SER A 137 2.38 5.12 -22.47
N ILE A 138 2.77 4.25 -21.51
CA ILE A 138 2.69 4.57 -20.08
C ILE A 138 3.50 5.83 -19.72
N TYR A 139 4.51 6.18 -20.51
CA TYR A 139 5.33 7.39 -20.30
C TYR A 139 4.62 8.67 -20.72
N GLU A 140 3.60 8.59 -21.57
CA GLU A 140 2.78 9.73 -22.01
C GLU A 140 1.62 10.01 -21.05
N LEU A 141 1.28 9.06 -20.16
CA LEU A 141 0.24 9.22 -19.14
C LEU A 141 0.70 10.21 -18.07
N SER A 142 -0.25 10.97 -17.52
CA SER A 142 -0.03 11.76 -16.30
C SER A 142 0.29 10.86 -15.09
N GLY A 143 0.85 11.43 -14.03
CA GLY A 143 1.12 10.69 -12.79
C GLY A 143 -0.14 10.05 -12.20
N GLY A 144 -1.26 10.76 -12.23
CA GLY A 144 -2.55 10.26 -11.74
C GLY A 144 -3.11 9.11 -12.58
N GLU A 145 -3.04 9.20 -13.92
CA GLU A 145 -3.47 8.12 -14.82
C GLU A 145 -2.60 6.86 -14.62
N ARG A 146 -1.29 7.02 -14.48
CA ARG A 146 -0.39 5.90 -14.16
C ARG A 146 -0.74 5.24 -12.83
N GLN A 147 -1.07 6.03 -11.80
CA GLN A 147 -1.46 5.52 -10.49
C GLN A 147 -2.75 4.71 -10.56
N LEU A 148 -3.77 5.22 -11.27
CA LEU A 148 -5.01 4.49 -11.49
C LEU A 148 -4.80 3.25 -12.35
N LEU A 149 -3.90 3.30 -13.34
CA LEU A 149 -3.54 2.13 -14.15
C LEU A 149 -2.86 1.04 -13.32
N ALA A 150 -1.91 1.40 -12.45
CA ALA A 150 -1.25 0.47 -11.54
C ALA A 150 -2.26 -0.20 -10.60
N LEU A 151 -3.21 0.58 -10.06
CA LEU A 151 -4.30 0.04 -9.24
C LEU A 151 -5.22 -0.90 -10.05
N ALA A 152 -5.58 -0.53 -11.27
CA ALA A 152 -6.40 -1.34 -12.17
C ALA A 152 -5.71 -2.69 -12.48
N ALA A 153 -4.41 -2.69 -12.79
CA ALA A 153 -3.62 -3.89 -13.07
C ALA A 153 -3.56 -4.84 -11.86
N VAL A 154 -3.44 -4.30 -10.64
CA VAL A 154 -3.46 -5.11 -9.40
C VAL A 154 -4.85 -5.68 -9.14
N LEU A 155 -5.90 -4.88 -9.28
CA LEU A 155 -7.27 -5.33 -9.03
C LEU A 155 -7.81 -6.27 -10.11
N ALA A 156 -7.21 -6.30 -11.31
CA ALA A 156 -7.58 -7.20 -12.39
C ALA A 156 -7.57 -8.68 -11.97
N VAL A 157 -6.64 -9.07 -11.09
CA VAL A 157 -6.49 -10.46 -10.60
C VAL A 157 -7.31 -10.76 -9.34
N ASN A 158 -8.10 -9.79 -8.87
CA ASN A 158 -8.99 -9.93 -7.71
C ASN A 158 -8.28 -10.49 -6.45
N PRO A 159 -7.23 -9.82 -5.93
CA PRO A 159 -6.52 -10.28 -4.73
C PRO A 159 -7.45 -10.31 -3.52
N ALA A 160 -7.15 -11.12 -2.51
CA ALA A 160 -7.93 -11.15 -1.27
C ALA A 160 -7.61 -9.93 -0.36
N VAL A 161 -6.37 -9.48 -0.41
CA VAL A 161 -5.87 -8.31 0.33
C VAL A 161 -5.28 -7.32 -0.67
N LEU A 162 -5.61 -6.04 -0.54
CA LEU A 162 -5.04 -4.94 -1.29
C LEU A 162 -4.21 -4.05 -0.37
N VAL A 163 -2.93 -3.95 -0.64
CA VAL A 163 -1.99 -3.07 0.07
C VAL A 163 -1.61 -1.91 -0.84
N LEU A 164 -1.73 -0.66 -0.34
CA LEU A 164 -1.40 0.53 -1.10
C LEU A 164 -0.44 1.43 -0.30
N ASP A 165 0.70 1.73 -0.92
CA ASP A 165 1.68 2.63 -0.32
C ASP A 165 1.53 4.03 -0.91
N GLU A 166 0.95 4.97 -0.14
CA GLU A 166 0.69 6.38 -0.49
C GLU A 166 -0.08 6.57 -1.82
N PRO A 167 -1.23 5.92 -2.03
CA PRO A 167 -1.90 5.84 -3.34
C PRO A 167 -2.46 7.16 -3.85
N SER A 168 -2.62 8.19 -3.00
CA SER A 168 -3.21 9.48 -3.35
C SER A 168 -2.20 10.56 -3.73
N THR A 169 -0.89 10.30 -3.57
CA THR A 169 0.18 11.32 -3.69
C THR A 169 0.22 12.01 -5.06
N LEU A 170 -0.04 11.27 -6.14
CA LEU A 170 0.01 11.79 -7.52
C LEU A 170 -1.36 12.18 -8.07
N LEU A 171 -2.43 12.05 -7.28
CA LEU A 171 -3.80 12.25 -7.74
C LEU A 171 -4.27 13.69 -7.52
N ASP A 172 -4.94 14.25 -8.51
CA ASP A 172 -5.77 15.44 -8.36
C ASP A 172 -7.06 15.14 -7.57
N LEU A 173 -7.84 16.16 -7.26
CA LEU A 173 -9.06 16.01 -6.46
C LEU A 173 -10.08 15.03 -7.07
N ARG A 174 -10.25 15.04 -8.41
CA ARG A 174 -11.19 14.15 -9.09
C ARG A 174 -10.74 12.69 -8.97
N ASN A 175 -9.47 12.43 -9.22
CA ASN A 175 -8.90 11.10 -9.15
C ASN A 175 -8.79 10.58 -7.71
N ARG A 176 -8.58 11.46 -6.71
CA ARG A 176 -8.69 11.10 -5.29
C ARG A 176 -10.10 10.64 -4.93
N GLU A 177 -11.12 11.34 -5.38
CA GLU A 177 -12.51 10.95 -5.13
C GLU A 177 -12.85 9.62 -5.82
N LEU A 178 -12.36 9.39 -7.05
CA LEU A 178 -12.48 8.10 -7.73
C LEU A 178 -11.79 6.98 -6.92
N LEU A 179 -10.57 7.20 -6.43
CA LEU A 179 -9.86 6.27 -5.57
C LEU A 179 -10.68 5.94 -4.32
N ARG A 180 -11.16 6.96 -3.58
CA ARG A 180 -11.94 6.78 -2.35
C ARG A 180 -13.19 5.93 -2.60
N ARG A 181 -13.96 6.24 -3.64
CA ARG A 181 -15.14 5.45 -4.04
C ARG A 181 -14.77 4.01 -4.38
N THR A 182 -13.74 3.84 -5.22
CA THR A 182 -13.26 2.51 -5.60
C THR A 182 -12.90 1.69 -4.37
N LEU A 183 -12.10 2.24 -3.46
CA LEU A 183 -11.70 1.54 -2.22
C LEU A 183 -12.90 1.23 -1.31
N GLY A 184 -13.90 2.12 -1.24
CA GLY A 184 -15.14 1.92 -0.46
C GLY A 184 -15.99 0.76 -0.98
N GLU A 185 -16.01 0.53 -2.30
CA GLU A 185 -16.81 -0.52 -2.96
C GLU A 185 -16.13 -1.90 -2.99
N LEU A 186 -14.81 -1.96 -2.70
CA LEU A 186 -14.06 -3.22 -2.76
C LEU A 186 -14.51 -4.21 -1.68
N ASP A 187 -14.59 -5.50 -2.02
CA ASP A 187 -14.83 -6.58 -1.07
C ASP A 187 -13.55 -7.04 -0.35
N GLN A 188 -12.40 -6.73 -0.91
CA GLN A 188 -11.09 -7.05 -0.39
C GLN A 188 -10.81 -6.36 0.95
N GLN A 189 -9.97 -6.98 1.78
CA GLN A 189 -9.34 -6.26 2.88
C GLN A 189 -8.34 -5.25 2.31
N VAL A 190 -8.43 -3.98 2.71
CA VAL A 190 -7.56 -2.91 2.23
C VAL A 190 -6.71 -2.40 3.38
N ILE A 191 -5.40 -2.37 3.17
CA ILE A 191 -4.45 -1.73 4.07
C ILE A 191 -3.68 -0.68 3.28
N LEU A 192 -3.75 0.57 3.70
CA LEU A 192 -3.05 1.65 2.99
C LEU A 192 -2.23 2.53 3.92
N SER A 193 -1.08 3.01 3.43
CA SER A 193 -0.41 4.16 4.04
C SER A 193 -0.89 5.44 3.38
N THR A 194 -0.99 6.52 4.14
CA THR A 194 -1.33 7.83 3.59
C THR A 194 -0.91 8.97 4.51
N HIS A 195 -0.61 10.12 3.91
CA HIS A 195 -0.53 11.41 4.58
C HIS A 195 -1.82 12.25 4.37
N ASP A 196 -2.74 11.77 3.52
CA ASP A 196 -4.07 12.35 3.31
C ASP A 196 -5.00 11.92 4.46
N LEU A 197 -5.25 12.86 5.37
CA LEU A 197 -6.05 12.58 6.57
C LEU A 197 -7.54 12.39 6.25
N ASP A 198 -8.04 12.92 5.14
CA ASP A 198 -9.42 12.68 4.71
C ASP A 198 -9.59 11.24 4.24
N LEU A 199 -8.61 10.71 3.50
CA LEU A 199 -8.58 9.29 3.14
C LEU A 199 -8.42 8.40 4.38
N ALA A 200 -7.63 8.82 5.37
CA ALA A 200 -7.48 8.08 6.62
C ALA A 200 -8.79 8.03 7.44
N LEU A 201 -9.63 9.07 7.38
CA LEU A 201 -10.93 9.11 8.05
C LEU A 201 -11.96 8.14 7.45
N ASP A 202 -11.78 7.69 6.20
CA ASP A 202 -12.64 6.68 5.57
C ASP A 202 -12.34 5.24 6.04
N MET A 203 -11.31 5.05 6.86
CA MET A 203 -10.89 3.73 7.33
C MET A 203 -11.65 3.30 8.59
N ASP A 204 -11.81 1.98 8.77
CA ASP A 204 -12.42 1.42 9.99
C ASP A 204 -11.46 1.54 11.19
N ARG A 205 -10.16 1.38 10.93
CA ARG A 205 -9.09 1.39 11.92
C ARG A 205 -7.88 2.15 11.38
N VAL A 206 -7.21 2.89 12.26
CA VAL A 206 -6.00 3.63 11.94
C VAL A 206 -4.88 3.27 12.90
N LEU A 207 -3.72 2.97 12.33
CA LEU A 207 -2.46 2.81 13.03
C LEU A 207 -1.63 4.09 12.84
N VAL A 208 -1.14 4.66 13.94
CA VAL A 208 -0.18 5.77 13.88
C VAL A 208 1.21 5.22 14.12
N VAL A 209 2.09 5.39 13.13
CA VAL A 209 3.48 4.91 13.18
C VAL A 209 4.42 6.08 13.44
N GLU A 210 5.24 5.98 14.48
CA GLU A 210 6.28 6.95 14.83
C GLU A 210 7.57 6.23 15.16
N SER A 211 8.67 6.60 14.52
CA SER A 211 10.03 6.05 14.77
C SER A 211 10.07 4.51 14.83
N GLY A 212 9.36 3.87 13.89
CA GLY A 212 9.31 2.40 13.76
C GLY A 212 8.43 1.69 14.79
N ARG A 213 7.61 2.41 15.55
CA ARG A 213 6.67 1.86 16.54
C ARG A 213 5.24 2.26 16.23
N ILE A 214 4.28 1.46 16.66
CA ILE A 214 2.86 1.85 16.64
C ILE A 214 2.60 2.58 17.96
N VAL A 215 2.27 3.87 17.84
CA VAL A 215 1.99 4.76 18.99
C VAL A 215 0.49 5.00 19.20
N PHE A 216 -0.33 4.53 18.28
CA PHE A 216 -1.78 4.49 18.38
C PHE A 216 -2.33 3.38 17.49
N ASP A 217 -3.39 2.74 17.95
CA ASP A 217 -4.12 1.69 17.27
C ASP A 217 -5.58 1.78 17.68
N GLY A 218 -6.48 2.13 16.74
CA GLY A 218 -7.90 2.33 17.05
C GLY A 218 -8.70 2.95 15.91
N GLY A 219 -9.85 3.52 16.22
CA GLY A 219 -10.76 4.14 15.25
C GLY A 219 -10.12 5.30 14.49
N ALA A 220 -10.57 5.54 13.25
CA ALA A 220 -9.99 6.53 12.34
C ALA A 220 -9.97 7.95 12.90
N ALA A 221 -11.08 8.41 13.49
CA ALA A 221 -11.18 9.77 14.03
C ALA A 221 -10.17 10.02 15.16
N ASP A 222 -10.04 9.06 16.09
CA ASP A 222 -9.11 9.15 17.21
C ASP A 222 -7.65 9.05 16.73
N GLY A 223 -7.37 8.19 15.74
CA GLY A 223 -6.06 8.05 15.13
C GLY A 223 -5.58 9.34 14.44
N VAL A 224 -6.47 9.98 13.66
CA VAL A 224 -6.19 11.27 13.02
C VAL A 224 -5.98 12.37 14.06
N ALA A 225 -6.83 12.42 15.12
CA ALA A 225 -6.67 13.38 16.21
C ALA A 225 -5.33 13.18 16.94
N ARG A 226 -4.97 11.93 17.24
CA ARG A 226 -3.69 11.59 17.86
C ARG A 226 -2.50 12.03 17.01
N TYR A 227 -2.53 11.76 15.71
CA TYR A 227 -1.46 12.16 14.80
C TYR A 227 -1.31 13.68 14.72
N ARG A 228 -2.42 14.43 14.62
CA ARG A 228 -2.40 15.91 14.65
C ARG A 228 -1.77 16.44 15.95
N ALA A 229 -2.10 15.83 17.10
CA ALA A 229 -1.50 16.21 18.38
C ALA A 229 0.01 15.97 18.43
N LEU A 230 0.50 14.85 17.87
CA LEU A 230 1.93 14.56 17.76
C LEU A 230 2.65 15.60 16.87
N CYS A 231 2.08 15.95 15.73
CA CYS A 231 2.62 17.00 14.86
C CYS A 231 2.70 18.37 15.58
N ALA A 232 1.65 18.75 16.31
CA ALA A 232 1.63 20.01 17.05
C ALA A 232 2.69 20.04 18.18
N ALA A 233 2.86 18.93 18.90
CA ALA A 233 3.87 18.80 19.94
C ALA A 233 5.31 18.91 19.38
N ALA A 234 5.56 18.29 18.22
CA ALA A 234 6.86 18.37 17.54
C ALA A 234 7.22 19.80 17.12
N LEU A 235 6.24 20.57 16.64
CA LEU A 235 6.42 21.99 16.29
C LEU A 235 6.70 22.85 17.52
N SER A 236 6.06 22.56 18.67
CA SER A 236 6.22 23.29 19.92
C SER A 236 7.57 23.04 20.59
N SER A 237 8.15 21.84 20.42
CA SER A 237 9.41 21.44 21.01
C SER A 237 10.65 21.93 20.25
N GLY A 238 10.48 22.65 19.14
CA GLY A 238 11.59 23.18 18.33
C GLY A 238 12.41 22.10 17.60
N SER A 239 11.92 20.88 17.56
CA SER A 239 12.57 19.75 16.89
C SER A 239 12.24 19.69 15.40
N ILE A 240 12.38 20.84 14.71
CA ILE A 240 12.50 20.84 13.26
C ILE A 240 13.95 20.44 13.00
N GLY A 241 14.17 19.17 12.72
CA GLY A 241 15.46 18.71 12.24
C GLY A 241 15.90 19.58 11.08
N ASP A 242 17.10 20.11 11.16
CA ASP A 242 17.80 20.93 10.19
C ASP A 242 17.64 20.31 8.78
N VAL A 243 16.73 20.88 7.96
CA VAL A 243 16.58 20.52 6.55
C VAL A 243 17.54 21.42 5.77
N SER A 244 18.84 21.24 6.01
CA SER A 244 19.89 21.84 5.19
C SER A 244 21.11 20.92 5.14
N ARG A 245 21.08 19.98 4.21
CA ARG A 245 22.26 19.60 3.37
C ARG A 245 21.89 18.52 2.39
#